data_62b149bd09acac597441e594604f54b3
#
_entry.id   62b149bd09acac597441e594604f54b3
#
_cell.length_a   1.000
_cell.length_b   1.000
_cell.length_c   1.000
_cell.angle_alpha   90.00
_cell.angle_beta   90.00
_cell.angle_gamma   90.00
#
_symmetry.space_group_name_H-M   'P 1'
#
loop_
_entity.id
_entity.type
_entity.pdbx_description
1 polymer ?
#
loop_
_entity_poly.entity_id
_entity_poly.type
_entity_poly.pdbx_seq_one_letter_code
_entity_poly.pdbx_strand_id
1 'polypeptide(L)'
;QTCALPIWLVKRGKLKVLFQPAEELGTGAMALTEAGVLDDVEMLFGFHLRPLEECPMGKAVPAMYYSASATVMVDFHGKAAHAARPHLGINALDAASHAVQAVNGIHLAPSLTWSAKATRFLCDAGVTNSVPENAHVCWDLRCEENDGMATLKERVVRAIESSAAAYGASADIRIVKEMPAAIIDEDATAIVSQAIRETFGEAGLTAAKSTPGSEDFFHYLRLRPAVKGGFWGLGCNLQPGLHHPEMHFDRAALADGVRVFKSCVRQLLG
;
A
#
# COMPACT_ATOMS: atom_id res chain seq x y z
N GLN A 1 7.27 -25.81 18.29
CA GLN A 1 7.22 -25.36 16.88
C GLN A 1 6.04 -25.94 16.11
N THR A 2 5.45 -27.04 16.52
CA THR A 2 4.30 -27.67 15.87
C THR A 2 2.94 -27.07 16.28
N CYS A 3 2.89 -26.21 17.28
CA CYS A 3 1.64 -25.59 17.76
C CYS A 3 1.01 -24.61 16.78
N ALA A 4 1.78 -24.05 15.85
CA ALA A 4 1.29 -23.10 14.85
C ALA A 4 0.58 -23.79 13.66
N LEU A 5 0.90 -25.06 13.38
CA LEU A 5 0.33 -25.83 12.28
C LEU A 5 -0.75 -26.78 12.80
N PRO A 6 -2.05 -26.43 12.69
CA PRO A 6 -3.14 -27.26 13.22
C PRO A 6 -3.47 -28.45 12.28
N ILE A 7 -2.47 -29.26 11.93
CA ILE A 7 -2.61 -30.37 10.97
C ILE A 7 -3.74 -31.33 11.37
N TRP A 8 -3.95 -31.55 12.66
CA TRP A 8 -5.05 -32.39 13.18
C TRP A 8 -6.43 -31.76 13.02
N LEU A 9 -6.53 -30.46 12.70
CA LEU A 9 -7.80 -29.80 12.43
C LEU A 9 -8.22 -29.95 10.97
N VAL A 10 -7.32 -30.33 10.07
CA VAL A 10 -7.59 -30.49 8.63
C VAL A 10 -8.15 -31.89 8.41
N LYS A 11 -9.46 -31.99 8.19
CA LYS A 11 -10.17 -33.24 7.85
C LYS A 11 -10.45 -33.36 6.38
N ARG A 12 -10.44 -32.22 5.65
CA ARG A 12 -10.68 -32.14 4.20
C ARG A 12 -9.84 -31.03 3.60
N GLY A 13 -9.54 -31.12 2.31
CA GLY A 13 -8.79 -30.10 1.59
C GLY A 13 -7.30 -30.05 1.95
N LYS A 14 -6.68 -28.90 1.72
CA LYS A 14 -5.24 -28.64 1.98
C LYS A 14 -5.07 -27.33 2.72
N LEU A 15 -4.11 -27.28 3.63
CA LEU A 15 -3.65 -26.06 4.29
C LEU A 15 -2.24 -25.73 3.80
N LYS A 16 -2.06 -24.51 3.27
CA LYS A 16 -0.76 -23.92 2.97
C LYS A 16 -0.44 -22.84 3.99
N VAL A 17 0.80 -22.79 4.44
CA VAL A 17 1.33 -21.67 5.24
C VAL A 17 2.39 -20.99 4.40
N LEU A 18 2.17 -19.71 4.09
CA LEU A 18 3.07 -18.90 3.28
C LEU A 18 3.94 -18.03 4.19
N PHE A 19 5.25 -18.07 3.98
CA PHE A 19 6.22 -17.19 4.60
C PHE A 19 6.68 -16.19 3.55
N GLN A 20 6.02 -15.04 3.49
CA GLN A 20 6.26 -14.03 2.48
C GLN A 20 7.45 -13.13 2.87
N PRO A 21 8.46 -12.96 2.02
CA PRO A 21 9.50 -11.94 2.18
C PRO A 21 9.07 -10.59 1.60
N ALA A 22 9.85 -9.53 1.87
CA ALA A 22 9.85 -8.27 1.14
C ALA A 22 8.48 -7.53 1.06
N GLU A 23 7.67 -7.59 2.13
CA GLU A 23 6.43 -6.81 2.21
C GLU A 23 6.72 -5.31 2.11
N GLU A 24 7.69 -4.79 2.88
CA GLU A 24 8.10 -3.38 2.90
C GLU A 24 8.60 -2.84 1.54
N LEU A 25 8.99 -3.74 0.64
CA LEU A 25 9.34 -3.40 -0.73
C LEU A 25 8.14 -3.46 -1.70
N GLY A 26 7.01 -4.05 -1.27
CA GLY A 26 5.82 -4.25 -2.09
C GLY A 26 6.00 -5.30 -3.20
N THR A 27 6.97 -6.22 -3.05
CA THR A 27 7.34 -7.16 -4.13
C THR A 27 7.13 -8.63 -3.75
N GLY A 28 6.98 -8.93 -2.47
CA GLY A 28 6.91 -10.30 -1.98
C GLY A 28 5.69 -11.06 -2.45
N ALA A 29 4.51 -10.45 -2.34
CA ALA A 29 3.26 -11.05 -2.78
C ALA A 29 3.24 -11.29 -4.31
N MET A 30 3.78 -10.37 -5.10
CA MET A 30 3.91 -10.53 -6.56
C MET A 30 4.80 -11.71 -6.90
N ALA A 31 6.00 -11.78 -6.32
CA ALA A 31 6.96 -12.86 -6.58
C ALA A 31 6.39 -14.25 -6.22
N LEU A 32 5.70 -14.39 -5.08
CA LEU A 32 5.05 -15.63 -4.71
C LEU A 32 3.88 -15.99 -5.63
N THR A 33 3.12 -14.98 -6.10
CA THR A 33 2.03 -15.22 -7.06
C THR A 33 2.56 -15.71 -8.41
N GLU A 34 3.66 -15.10 -8.90
CA GLU A 34 4.34 -15.53 -10.12
C GLU A 34 4.92 -16.95 -10.01
N ALA A 35 5.39 -17.33 -8.81
CA ALA A 35 5.86 -18.67 -8.52
C ALA A 35 4.73 -19.73 -8.43
N GLY A 36 3.47 -19.35 -8.63
CA GLY A 36 2.32 -20.25 -8.67
C GLY A 36 1.85 -20.76 -7.31
N VAL A 37 2.23 -20.09 -6.18
CA VAL A 37 1.87 -20.58 -4.84
C VAL A 37 0.37 -20.54 -4.58
N LEU A 38 -0.41 -19.76 -5.36
CA LEU A 38 -1.86 -19.62 -5.22
C LEU A 38 -2.67 -20.42 -6.25
N ASP A 39 -2.05 -21.19 -7.14
CA ASP A 39 -2.75 -21.86 -8.26
C ASP A 39 -3.81 -22.87 -7.80
N ASP A 40 -3.67 -23.44 -6.60
CA ASP A 40 -4.61 -24.37 -5.97
C ASP A 40 -5.19 -23.81 -4.65
N VAL A 41 -5.24 -22.49 -4.49
CA VAL A 41 -5.75 -21.79 -3.29
C VAL A 41 -7.12 -21.18 -3.59
N GLU A 42 -8.11 -21.52 -2.77
CA GLU A 42 -9.46 -20.95 -2.84
C GLU A 42 -9.61 -19.75 -1.90
N MET A 43 -8.98 -19.80 -0.72
CA MET A 43 -9.04 -18.73 0.28
C MET A 43 -7.65 -18.43 0.85
N LEU A 44 -7.37 -17.16 1.08
CA LEU A 44 -6.12 -16.67 1.65
C LEU A 44 -6.41 -15.74 2.83
N PHE A 45 -5.71 -15.94 3.95
CA PHE A 45 -5.86 -15.11 5.14
C PHE A 45 -4.52 -14.55 5.58
N GLY A 46 -4.53 -13.27 5.95
CA GLY A 46 -3.41 -12.56 6.55
C GLY A 46 -3.86 -11.65 7.68
N PHE A 47 -2.92 -11.15 8.51
CA PHE A 47 -3.21 -10.13 9.50
C PHE A 47 -2.02 -9.24 9.76
N HIS A 48 -2.31 -8.07 10.28
CA HIS A 48 -1.30 -7.13 10.76
C HIS A 48 -1.58 -6.71 12.21
N LEU A 49 -0.53 -6.50 13.00
CA LEU A 49 -0.64 -5.90 14.32
C LEU A 49 -1.14 -4.47 14.20
N ARG A 50 -2.03 -4.08 15.14
CA ARG A 50 -2.59 -2.71 15.09
C ARG A 50 -2.14 -1.87 16.27
N PRO A 51 -1.90 -0.57 16.04
CA PRO A 51 -1.64 0.39 17.12
C PRO A 51 -2.73 0.33 18.20
N LEU A 52 -2.36 0.58 19.44
CA LEU A 52 -3.27 0.57 20.59
C LEU A 52 -4.52 1.43 20.37
N GLU A 53 -4.35 2.61 19.77
CA GLU A 53 -5.44 3.55 19.48
C GLU A 53 -6.47 2.98 18.47
N GLU A 54 -6.02 2.10 17.58
CA GLU A 54 -6.88 1.47 16.59
C GLU A 54 -7.52 0.20 17.11
N CYS A 55 -6.75 -0.65 17.79
CA CYS A 55 -7.22 -1.92 18.32
C CYS A 55 -6.41 -2.33 19.56
N PRO A 56 -6.96 -2.24 20.77
CA PRO A 56 -6.28 -2.69 21.97
C PRO A 56 -6.21 -4.22 22.05
N MET A 57 -5.28 -4.74 22.87
CA MET A 57 -5.16 -6.17 23.15
C MET A 57 -6.50 -6.78 23.64
N GLY A 58 -6.77 -8.03 23.25
CA GLY A 58 -8.04 -8.71 23.51
C GLY A 58 -9.15 -8.36 22.52
N LYS A 59 -8.83 -7.58 21.49
CA LYS A 59 -9.74 -7.24 20.38
C LYS A 59 -9.07 -7.50 19.03
N ALA A 60 -9.91 -7.64 18.00
CA ALA A 60 -9.46 -7.74 16.62
C ALA A 60 -10.47 -7.07 15.67
N VAL A 61 -9.94 -6.60 14.54
CA VAL A 61 -10.68 -5.95 13.46
C VAL A 61 -10.88 -6.97 12.34
N PRO A 62 -12.11 -7.29 11.92
CA PRO A 62 -12.35 -8.40 10.98
C PRO A 62 -11.91 -8.13 9.54
N ALA A 63 -11.86 -6.87 9.15
CA ALA A 63 -11.39 -6.44 7.84
C ALA A 63 -10.68 -5.09 7.91
N MET A 64 -9.55 -4.99 7.23
CA MET A 64 -8.73 -3.79 7.13
C MET A 64 -8.80 -3.20 5.73
N TYR A 65 -9.28 -1.98 5.59
CA TYR A 65 -9.33 -1.23 4.34
C TYR A 65 -8.04 -0.40 4.19
N TYR A 66 -7.06 -0.99 3.53
CA TYR A 66 -5.80 -0.32 3.16
C TYR A 66 -5.97 0.51 1.90
N SER A 67 -5.34 1.66 1.84
CA SER A 67 -5.32 2.49 0.64
C SER A 67 -4.31 1.97 -0.39
N ALA A 68 -4.62 2.16 -1.66
CA ALA A 68 -3.65 2.04 -2.72
C ALA A 68 -2.55 3.10 -2.56
N SER A 69 -1.34 2.76 -2.93
CA SER A 69 -0.23 3.72 -3.00
C SER A 69 0.61 3.56 -4.27
N ALA A 70 1.23 4.64 -4.70
CA ALA A 70 2.24 4.61 -5.75
C ALA A 70 3.25 5.75 -5.55
N THR A 71 4.50 5.52 -5.92
CA THR A 71 5.52 6.55 -6.00
C THR A 71 5.79 6.88 -7.46
N VAL A 72 5.66 8.16 -7.84
CA VAL A 72 6.02 8.66 -9.15
C VAL A 72 7.35 9.39 -9.05
N MET A 73 8.35 8.93 -9.80
CA MET A 73 9.67 9.55 -9.90
C MET A 73 9.85 10.12 -11.28
N VAL A 74 10.28 11.37 -11.37
CA VAL A 74 10.40 12.10 -12.63
C VAL A 74 11.74 12.79 -12.72
N ASP A 75 12.41 12.58 -13.83
CA ASP A 75 13.60 13.32 -14.23
C ASP A 75 13.21 14.28 -15.37
N PHE A 76 13.27 15.59 -15.11
CA PHE A 76 13.04 16.62 -16.13
C PHE A 76 14.36 17.00 -16.78
N HIS A 77 14.36 17.09 -18.11
CA HIS A 77 15.51 17.44 -18.92
C HIS A 77 15.24 18.69 -19.75
N GLY A 78 16.05 19.68 -19.54
CA GLY A 78 16.06 20.94 -20.25
C GLY A 78 17.39 21.18 -20.98
N LYS A 79 17.84 22.43 -20.98
CA LYS A 79 19.09 22.86 -21.62
C LYS A 79 19.71 24.00 -20.81
N ALA A 80 20.96 23.81 -20.39
CA ALA A 80 21.70 24.84 -19.65
C ALA A 80 21.95 26.10 -20.52
N ALA A 81 21.88 27.27 -19.87
CA ALA A 81 22.25 28.56 -20.47
C ALA A 81 22.64 29.55 -19.37
N HIS A 82 23.34 30.61 -19.75
CA HIS A 82 23.58 31.71 -18.84
C HIS A 82 22.24 32.39 -18.45
N ALA A 83 22.01 32.66 -17.18
CA ALA A 83 20.75 33.21 -16.67
C ALA A 83 20.38 34.60 -17.30
N ALA A 84 21.36 35.37 -17.75
CA ALA A 84 21.14 36.59 -18.49
C ALA A 84 20.72 36.38 -19.97
N ARG A 85 20.72 35.12 -20.44
CA ARG A 85 20.32 34.72 -21.82
C ARG A 85 19.37 33.52 -21.79
N PRO A 86 18.25 33.59 -21.04
CA PRO A 86 17.37 32.44 -20.80
C PRO A 86 16.72 31.88 -22.09
N HIS A 87 16.60 32.70 -23.13
CA HIS A 87 16.06 32.32 -24.45
C HIS A 87 16.94 31.30 -25.21
N LEU A 88 18.17 31.06 -24.75
CA LEU A 88 19.08 30.04 -25.33
C LEU A 88 19.01 28.69 -24.59
N GLY A 89 18.33 28.66 -23.46
CA GLY A 89 18.15 27.48 -22.61
C GLY A 89 16.72 26.99 -22.52
N ILE A 90 16.56 25.87 -21.80
CA ILE A 90 15.26 25.32 -21.39
C ILE A 90 15.39 25.06 -19.89
N ASN A 91 14.62 25.74 -19.09
CA ASN A 91 14.74 25.68 -17.63
C ASN A 91 13.99 24.46 -17.06
N ALA A 92 14.72 23.43 -16.63
CA ALA A 92 14.12 22.26 -15.98
C ALA A 92 13.46 22.60 -14.64
N LEU A 93 13.95 23.61 -13.91
CA LEU A 93 13.36 24.10 -12.65
C LEU A 93 11.95 24.65 -12.88
N ASP A 94 11.76 25.47 -13.93
CA ASP A 94 10.46 26.06 -14.25
C ASP A 94 9.45 24.97 -14.65
N ALA A 95 9.87 24.03 -15.52
CA ALA A 95 9.05 22.89 -15.93
C ALA A 95 8.62 22.02 -14.74
N ALA A 96 9.56 21.66 -13.87
CA ALA A 96 9.30 20.85 -12.68
C ALA A 96 8.41 21.58 -11.66
N SER A 97 8.65 22.88 -11.44
CA SER A 97 7.82 23.71 -10.55
C SER A 97 6.39 23.82 -11.04
N HIS A 98 6.19 24.01 -12.35
CA HIS A 98 4.86 24.00 -12.96
C HIS A 98 4.17 22.63 -12.82
N ALA A 99 4.91 21.53 -13.00
CA ALA A 99 4.36 20.20 -12.81
C ALA A 99 3.85 19.98 -11.37
N VAL A 100 4.57 20.47 -10.35
CA VAL A 100 4.10 20.41 -8.96
C VAL A 100 2.78 21.14 -8.78
N GLN A 101 2.63 22.33 -9.37
CA GLN A 101 1.38 23.09 -9.31
C GLN A 101 0.25 22.42 -10.10
N ALA A 102 0.54 21.87 -11.28
CA ALA A 102 -0.44 21.16 -12.09
C ALA A 102 -0.97 19.90 -11.38
N VAL A 103 -0.09 19.14 -10.73
CA VAL A 103 -0.48 17.97 -9.91
C VAL A 103 -1.34 18.39 -8.71
N ASN A 104 -1.00 19.48 -8.02
CA ASN A 104 -1.81 20.01 -6.93
C ASN A 104 -3.21 20.49 -7.39
N GLY A 105 -3.37 20.84 -8.66
CA GLY A 105 -4.64 21.22 -9.29
C GLY A 105 -5.51 20.04 -9.74
N ILE A 106 -5.10 18.80 -9.54
CA ILE A 106 -5.90 17.62 -9.88
C ILE A 106 -7.08 17.51 -8.91
N HIS A 107 -8.25 17.15 -9.45
CA HIS A 107 -9.45 16.86 -8.68
C HIS A 107 -9.97 15.47 -9.06
N LEU A 108 -10.28 14.63 -8.09
CA LEU A 108 -11.05 13.40 -8.26
C LEU A 108 -12.48 13.60 -7.75
N ALA A 109 -13.28 12.55 -7.79
CA ALA A 109 -14.63 12.60 -7.21
C ALA A 109 -14.56 12.98 -5.73
N PRO A 110 -15.43 13.92 -5.26
CA PRO A 110 -15.39 14.38 -3.86
C PRO A 110 -15.64 13.29 -2.81
N SER A 111 -16.23 12.17 -3.23
CA SER A 111 -16.47 11.00 -2.38
C SER A 111 -15.21 10.17 -2.12
N LEU A 112 -14.15 10.35 -2.91
CA LEU A 112 -12.91 9.57 -2.78
C LEU A 112 -11.94 10.24 -1.81
N THR A 113 -11.38 9.43 -0.91
CA THR A 113 -10.22 9.83 -0.10
C THR A 113 -8.95 9.56 -0.91
N TRP A 114 -8.21 10.62 -1.22
CA TRP A 114 -6.99 10.54 -2.02
C TRP A 114 -6.01 11.65 -1.71
N SER A 115 -4.75 11.45 -2.09
CA SER A 115 -3.73 12.50 -2.08
C SER A 115 -2.68 12.28 -3.17
N ALA A 116 -2.09 13.39 -3.63
CA ALA A 116 -0.91 13.41 -4.50
C ALA A 116 0.00 14.53 -4.02
N LYS A 117 1.15 14.19 -3.45
CA LYS A 117 2.06 15.17 -2.85
C LYS A 117 3.48 14.99 -3.35
N ALA A 118 4.08 16.10 -3.84
CA ALA A 118 5.51 16.13 -4.07
C ALA A 118 6.24 16.00 -2.72
N THR A 119 7.09 14.98 -2.59
CA THR A 119 7.82 14.65 -1.37
C THR A 119 9.33 14.89 -1.48
N ARG A 120 9.81 15.08 -2.72
CA ARG A 120 11.20 15.40 -3.00
C ARG A 120 11.29 16.26 -4.23
N PHE A 121 12.10 17.32 -4.19
CA PHE A 121 12.44 18.16 -5.33
C PHE A 121 13.91 18.52 -5.27
N LEU A 122 14.69 18.10 -6.24
CA LEU A 122 16.11 18.38 -6.39
C LEU A 122 16.35 19.07 -7.72
N CYS A 123 16.93 20.24 -7.69
CA CYS A 123 17.35 20.97 -8.88
C CYS A 123 18.47 21.94 -8.51
N ASP A 124 19.61 21.81 -9.16
CA ASP A 124 20.75 22.68 -8.93
C ASP A 124 21.58 22.79 -10.22
N ALA A 125 21.92 23.99 -10.63
CA ALA A 125 22.81 24.25 -11.75
C ALA A 125 24.30 24.28 -11.33
N GLY A 126 24.61 24.11 -10.04
CA GLY A 126 25.95 24.17 -9.47
C GLY A 126 26.49 25.60 -9.34
N VAL A 127 25.88 26.58 -9.99
CA VAL A 127 26.22 28.02 -9.96
C VAL A 127 24.97 28.88 -10.00
N THR A 128 25.03 30.08 -9.43
CA THR A 128 23.85 30.97 -9.27
C THR A 128 23.41 31.69 -10.53
N ASN A 129 24.23 31.69 -11.59
CA ASN A 129 23.99 32.43 -12.83
C ASN A 129 23.77 31.53 -14.04
N SER A 130 23.38 30.29 -13.85
CA SER A 130 23.03 29.34 -14.91
C SER A 130 21.60 28.83 -14.77
N VAL A 131 20.96 28.63 -15.92
CA VAL A 131 19.67 27.92 -16.03
C VAL A 131 19.93 26.42 -15.83
N PRO A 132 19.28 25.75 -14.87
CA PRO A 132 19.47 24.30 -14.66
C PRO A 132 18.86 23.49 -15.77
N GLU A 133 19.60 22.48 -16.24
CA GLU A 133 19.16 21.56 -17.28
C GLU A 133 18.50 20.29 -16.75
N ASN A 134 18.62 20.00 -15.43
CA ASN A 134 18.03 18.81 -14.82
C ASN A 134 17.31 19.17 -13.54
N ALA A 135 16.13 18.54 -13.35
CA ALA A 135 15.39 18.54 -12.10
C ALA A 135 14.81 17.17 -11.83
N HIS A 136 14.82 16.76 -10.56
CA HIS A 136 14.26 15.49 -10.12
C HIS A 136 13.14 15.74 -9.11
N VAL A 137 11.95 15.16 -9.33
CA VAL A 137 10.80 15.29 -8.43
C VAL A 137 10.21 13.92 -8.14
N CYS A 138 9.82 13.68 -6.88
CA CYS A 138 9.08 12.49 -6.48
C CYS A 138 7.72 12.88 -5.92
N TRP A 139 6.69 12.12 -6.27
CA TRP A 139 5.34 12.23 -5.68
C TRP A 139 4.97 10.95 -4.95
N ASP A 140 4.34 11.07 -3.79
CA ASP A 140 3.58 10.01 -3.12
C ASP A 140 2.11 10.16 -3.50
N LEU A 141 1.52 9.09 -4.02
CA LEU A 141 0.11 9.01 -4.38
C LEU A 141 -0.60 8.05 -3.45
N ARG A 142 -1.78 8.43 -2.97
CA ARG A 142 -2.67 7.60 -2.15
C ARG A 142 -4.09 7.69 -2.68
N CYS A 143 -4.82 6.55 -2.66
CA CYS A 143 -6.25 6.52 -2.96
C CYS A 143 -6.89 5.32 -2.25
N GLU A 144 -8.08 5.52 -1.70
CA GLU A 144 -8.81 4.44 -1.01
C GLU A 144 -9.34 3.35 -1.96
N GLU A 145 -9.42 3.65 -3.27
CA GLU A 145 -9.94 2.74 -4.28
C GLU A 145 -8.95 2.51 -5.43
N ASN A 146 -8.95 1.30 -5.99
CA ASN A 146 -8.06 0.94 -7.09
C ASN A 146 -8.37 1.71 -8.39
N ASP A 147 -9.64 1.92 -8.72
CA ASP A 147 -10.05 2.67 -9.93
C ASP A 147 -9.75 4.18 -9.76
N GLY A 148 -9.94 4.69 -8.54
CA GLY A 148 -9.52 6.04 -8.18
C GLY A 148 -8.00 6.24 -8.35
N MET A 149 -7.19 5.27 -7.90
CA MET A 149 -5.74 5.30 -8.08
C MET A 149 -5.34 5.24 -9.56
N ALA A 150 -6.00 4.41 -10.37
CA ALA A 150 -5.73 4.35 -11.81
C ALA A 150 -6.00 5.71 -12.48
N THR A 151 -7.13 6.33 -12.18
CA THR A 151 -7.49 7.68 -12.65
C THR A 151 -6.49 8.74 -12.15
N LEU A 152 -6.07 8.65 -10.89
CA LEU A 152 -5.10 9.59 -10.30
C LEU A 152 -3.76 9.51 -11.03
N LYS A 153 -3.22 8.31 -11.25
CA LYS A 153 -1.97 8.09 -11.97
C LYS A 153 -2.02 8.66 -13.39
N GLU A 154 -3.09 8.40 -14.13
CA GLU A 154 -3.28 8.95 -15.48
C GLU A 154 -3.24 10.48 -15.47
N ARG A 155 -3.95 11.13 -14.54
CA ARG A 155 -3.99 12.59 -14.43
C ARG A 155 -2.65 13.18 -14.01
N VAL A 156 -1.94 12.53 -13.10
CA VAL A 156 -0.60 12.94 -12.66
C VAL A 156 0.39 12.87 -13.81
N VAL A 157 0.44 11.75 -14.56
CA VAL A 157 1.32 11.59 -15.72
C VAL A 157 1.03 12.68 -16.76
N ARG A 158 -0.23 12.88 -17.12
CA ARG A 158 -0.64 13.92 -18.08
C ARG A 158 -0.27 15.33 -17.62
N ALA A 159 -0.44 15.65 -16.34
CA ALA A 159 -0.06 16.96 -15.78
C ALA A 159 1.45 17.19 -15.89
N ILE A 160 2.26 16.18 -15.61
CA ILE A 160 3.72 16.24 -15.71
C ILE A 160 4.18 16.41 -17.17
N GLU A 161 3.68 15.58 -18.07
CA GLU A 161 4.02 15.65 -19.51
C GLU A 161 3.64 17.00 -20.12
N SER A 162 2.42 17.47 -19.81
CA SER A 162 1.95 18.77 -20.30
C SER A 162 2.78 19.92 -19.75
N SER A 163 3.21 19.84 -18.49
CA SER A 163 4.08 20.83 -17.87
C SER A 163 5.47 20.86 -18.50
N ALA A 164 6.08 19.71 -18.73
CA ALA A 164 7.37 19.61 -19.41
C ALA A 164 7.28 20.22 -20.83
N ALA A 165 6.27 19.82 -21.60
CA ALA A 165 6.05 20.30 -22.96
C ALA A 165 5.83 21.82 -23.02
N ALA A 166 5.12 22.41 -22.06
CA ALA A 166 4.86 23.86 -22.01
C ALA A 166 6.15 24.71 -21.92
N TYR A 167 7.21 24.13 -21.37
CA TYR A 167 8.53 24.77 -21.23
C TYR A 167 9.56 24.27 -22.28
N GLY A 168 9.16 23.36 -23.18
CA GLY A 168 10.06 22.74 -24.15
C GLY A 168 11.03 21.72 -23.53
N ALA A 169 10.80 21.32 -22.29
CA ALA A 169 11.55 20.27 -21.60
C ALA A 169 10.97 18.87 -21.94
N SER A 170 11.74 17.82 -21.62
CA SER A 170 11.23 16.44 -21.59
C SER A 170 11.14 15.94 -20.14
N ALA A 171 10.38 14.88 -19.92
CA ALA A 171 10.24 14.25 -18.62
C ALA A 171 10.28 12.73 -18.74
N ASP A 172 11.21 12.08 -18.03
CA ASP A 172 11.27 10.64 -17.87
C ASP A 172 10.50 10.26 -16.62
N ILE A 173 9.33 9.62 -16.80
CA ILE A 173 8.39 9.28 -15.72
C ILE A 173 8.49 7.80 -15.40
N ARG A 174 8.69 7.47 -14.13
CA ARG A 174 8.70 6.10 -13.62
C ARG A 174 7.71 5.99 -12.45
N ILE A 175 6.77 5.06 -12.55
CA ILE A 175 5.90 4.70 -11.45
C ILE A 175 6.50 3.47 -10.78
N VAL A 176 6.83 3.59 -9.52
CA VAL A 176 7.50 2.57 -8.73
C VAL A 176 6.74 2.32 -7.44
N LYS A 177 6.96 1.16 -6.83
CA LYS A 177 6.41 0.82 -5.51
C LYS A 177 4.87 0.99 -5.46
N GLU A 178 4.18 0.35 -6.41
CA GLU A 178 2.72 0.34 -6.42
C GLU A 178 2.17 -0.73 -5.49
N MET A 179 1.18 -0.36 -4.65
CA MET A 179 0.39 -1.29 -3.85
C MET A 179 -1.10 -1.05 -4.11
N PRO A 180 -1.91 -2.10 -4.31
CA PRO A 180 -3.34 -1.95 -4.52
C PRO A 180 -4.06 -1.55 -3.22
N ALA A 181 -5.22 -0.91 -3.36
CA ALA A 181 -6.16 -0.79 -2.26
C ALA A 181 -6.71 -2.17 -1.86
N ALA A 182 -7.20 -2.25 -0.63
CA ALA A 182 -7.80 -3.47 -0.10
C ALA A 182 -8.93 -3.98 -0.99
N ILE A 183 -8.91 -5.29 -1.23
CA ILE A 183 -10.00 -6.03 -1.87
C ILE A 183 -10.63 -6.87 -0.76
N ILE A 184 -11.87 -6.52 -0.40
CA ILE A 184 -12.59 -7.14 0.71
C ILE A 184 -13.55 -8.18 0.16
N ASP A 185 -13.41 -9.43 0.63
CA ASP A 185 -14.34 -10.52 0.37
C ASP A 185 -15.24 -10.74 1.59
N GLU A 186 -16.56 -10.74 1.38
CA GLU A 186 -17.54 -10.83 2.47
C GLU A 186 -17.55 -12.21 3.13
N ASP A 187 -17.34 -13.29 2.38
CA ASP A 187 -17.30 -14.66 2.93
C ASP A 187 -16.06 -14.83 3.81
N ALA A 188 -14.89 -14.38 3.32
CA ALA A 188 -13.67 -14.40 4.10
C ALA A 188 -13.77 -13.53 5.36
N THR A 189 -14.39 -12.36 5.25
CA THR A 189 -14.65 -11.47 6.40
C THR A 189 -15.59 -12.09 7.42
N ALA A 190 -16.63 -12.81 6.98
CA ALA A 190 -17.55 -13.51 7.86
C ALA A 190 -16.83 -14.62 8.65
N ILE A 191 -15.95 -15.41 7.99
CA ILE A 191 -15.16 -16.45 8.61
C ILE A 191 -14.23 -15.84 9.68
N VAL A 192 -13.53 -14.76 9.36
CA VAL A 192 -12.66 -14.06 10.31
C VAL A 192 -13.47 -13.49 11.48
N SER A 193 -14.62 -12.89 11.22
CA SER A 193 -15.50 -12.34 12.26
C SER A 193 -15.94 -13.42 13.25
N GLN A 194 -16.33 -14.59 12.75
CA GLN A 194 -16.70 -15.73 13.58
C GLN A 194 -15.49 -16.24 14.38
N ALA A 195 -14.30 -16.33 13.75
CA ALA A 195 -13.08 -16.74 14.42
C ALA A 195 -12.65 -15.78 15.54
N ILE A 196 -12.86 -14.47 15.35
CA ILE A 196 -12.62 -13.45 16.39
C ILE A 196 -13.60 -13.64 17.56
N ARG A 197 -14.89 -13.86 17.29
CA ARG A 197 -15.90 -14.14 18.35
C ARG A 197 -15.55 -15.38 19.15
N GLU A 198 -15.12 -16.44 18.49
CA GLU A 198 -14.71 -17.68 19.18
C GLU A 198 -13.44 -17.49 20.03
N THR A 199 -12.55 -16.58 19.64
CA THR A 199 -11.30 -16.33 20.36
C THR A 199 -11.43 -15.34 21.51
N PHE A 200 -12.18 -14.26 21.31
CA PHE A 200 -12.26 -13.11 22.23
C PHE A 200 -13.66 -12.83 22.76
N GLY A 201 -14.68 -13.59 22.34
CA GLY A 201 -16.08 -13.27 22.60
C GLY A 201 -16.60 -12.11 21.74
N GLU A 202 -17.89 -11.79 21.88
CA GLU A 202 -18.54 -10.73 21.10
C GLU A 202 -17.89 -9.35 21.32
N ALA A 203 -17.47 -9.06 22.54
CA ALA A 203 -16.80 -7.79 22.90
C ALA A 203 -15.41 -7.64 22.29
N GLY A 204 -14.81 -8.71 21.79
CA GLY A 204 -13.51 -8.69 21.13
C GLY A 204 -13.58 -8.37 19.64
N LEU A 205 -14.75 -8.50 19.01
CA LEU A 205 -14.96 -8.12 17.62
C LEU A 205 -15.21 -6.60 17.54
N THR A 206 -14.38 -5.90 16.78
CA THR A 206 -14.58 -4.47 16.49
C THR A 206 -15.16 -4.26 15.09
N ALA A 207 -15.56 -3.03 14.77
CA ALA A 207 -15.91 -2.67 13.41
C ALA A 207 -14.68 -2.75 12.48
N ALA A 208 -14.91 -3.03 11.20
CA ALA A 208 -13.91 -2.92 10.17
C ALA A 208 -13.30 -1.50 10.15
N LYS A 209 -12.02 -1.37 9.79
CA LYS A 209 -11.28 -0.11 9.86
C LYS A 209 -10.55 0.21 8.57
N SER A 210 -10.50 1.50 8.25
CA SER A 210 -9.68 2.04 7.17
C SER A 210 -8.35 2.55 7.73
N THR A 211 -7.31 2.45 6.91
CA THR A 211 -5.98 3.00 7.19
C THR A 211 -5.40 3.63 5.92
N PRO A 212 -4.69 4.75 6.01
CA PRO A 212 -3.98 5.33 4.87
C PRO A 212 -2.72 4.54 4.48
N GLY A 213 -2.32 3.55 5.29
CA GLY A 213 -1.25 2.61 4.98
C GLY A 213 -1.56 1.76 3.76
N SER A 214 -0.56 1.08 3.25
CA SER A 214 -0.66 0.13 2.14
C SER A 214 -0.16 -1.24 2.59
N GLU A 215 -0.58 -2.29 1.88
CA GLU A 215 -0.26 -3.68 2.21
C GLU A 215 -0.14 -4.48 0.92
N ASP A 216 0.95 -5.22 0.74
CA ASP A 216 1.21 -5.96 -0.49
C ASP A 216 0.39 -7.27 -0.62
N PHE A 217 -0.22 -7.73 0.48
CA PHE A 217 -1.16 -8.85 0.49
C PHE A 217 -2.24 -8.73 -0.60
N PHE A 218 -2.72 -7.53 -0.87
CA PHE A 218 -3.78 -7.32 -1.84
C PHE A 218 -3.32 -7.50 -3.30
N HIS A 219 -2.01 -7.61 -3.56
CA HIS A 219 -1.51 -8.08 -4.85
C HIS A 219 -1.94 -9.52 -5.15
N TYR A 220 -1.99 -10.39 -4.14
CA TYR A 220 -2.49 -11.75 -4.31
C TYR A 220 -3.90 -11.75 -4.90
N LEU A 221 -4.80 -10.98 -4.30
CA LEU A 221 -6.20 -10.92 -4.70
C LEU A 221 -6.40 -10.22 -6.05
N ARG A 222 -5.60 -9.19 -6.32
CA ARG A 222 -5.63 -8.49 -7.61
C ARG A 222 -5.15 -9.38 -8.76
N LEU A 223 -4.09 -10.16 -8.54
CA LEU A 223 -3.49 -11.03 -9.55
C LEU A 223 -4.20 -12.39 -9.68
N ARG A 224 -4.93 -12.80 -8.66
CA ARG A 224 -5.74 -14.03 -8.61
C ARG A 224 -7.15 -13.71 -8.08
N PRO A 225 -8.00 -13.08 -8.91
CA PRO A 225 -9.32 -12.59 -8.45
C PRO A 225 -10.30 -13.71 -8.09
N ALA A 226 -10.00 -14.96 -8.41
CA ALA A 226 -10.78 -16.12 -7.96
C ALA A 226 -10.49 -16.52 -6.50
N VAL A 227 -9.37 -16.06 -5.93
CA VAL A 227 -9.01 -16.32 -4.53
C VAL A 227 -9.75 -15.34 -3.62
N LYS A 228 -10.53 -15.87 -2.69
CA LYS A 228 -11.18 -15.07 -1.65
C LYS A 228 -10.20 -14.71 -0.55
N GLY A 229 -10.13 -13.45 -0.17
CA GLY A 229 -9.12 -12.95 0.77
C GLY A 229 -9.68 -12.30 2.02
N GLY A 230 -9.16 -12.69 3.19
CA GLY A 230 -9.43 -12.04 4.47
C GLY A 230 -8.15 -11.47 5.08
N PHE A 231 -8.08 -10.15 5.21
CA PHE A 231 -6.98 -9.47 5.90
C PHE A 231 -7.50 -8.69 7.10
N TRP A 232 -7.05 -9.07 8.29
CA TRP A 232 -7.62 -8.61 9.54
C TRP A 232 -6.58 -7.93 10.45
N GLY A 233 -7.03 -7.23 11.49
CA GLY A 233 -6.16 -6.51 12.40
C GLY A 233 -6.16 -7.12 13.80
N LEU A 234 -4.98 -7.34 14.40
CA LEU A 234 -4.83 -7.88 15.75
C LEU A 234 -4.41 -6.78 16.73
N GLY A 235 -5.19 -6.61 17.80
CA GLY A 235 -4.84 -5.78 18.94
C GLY A 235 -3.74 -6.40 19.79
N CYS A 236 -2.69 -5.62 20.06
CA CYS A 236 -1.51 -6.09 20.77
C CYS A 236 -0.85 -4.99 21.62
N ASN A 237 -1.57 -3.90 21.91
CA ASN A 237 -1.06 -2.73 22.63
C ASN A 237 0.21 -2.13 22.00
N LEU A 238 0.30 -2.13 20.68
CA LEU A 238 1.43 -1.57 19.94
C LEU A 238 1.52 -0.06 20.15
N GLN A 239 2.68 0.40 20.58
CA GLN A 239 2.99 1.80 20.84
C GLN A 239 4.47 2.10 20.51
N PRO A 240 4.83 3.37 20.28
CA PRO A 240 3.97 4.53 20.05
C PRO A 240 3.30 4.51 18.66
N GLY A 241 3.75 3.68 17.74
CA GLY A 241 3.18 3.51 16.40
C GLY A 241 4.04 2.62 15.51
N LEU A 242 3.51 2.21 14.36
CA LEU A 242 4.24 1.44 13.35
C LEU A 242 5.46 2.25 12.85
N HIS A 243 6.56 1.55 12.55
CA HIS A 243 7.83 2.12 12.08
C HIS A 243 8.52 3.11 13.02
N HIS A 244 8.00 3.31 14.23
CA HIS A 244 8.70 4.14 15.21
C HIS A 244 9.92 3.41 15.76
N PRO A 245 11.09 4.07 15.97
CA PRO A 245 12.30 3.41 16.49
C PRO A 245 12.11 2.72 17.84
N GLU A 246 11.22 3.24 18.68
CA GLU A 246 10.89 2.69 20.00
C GLU A 246 9.62 1.81 19.99
N MET A 247 9.17 1.38 18.80
CA MET A 247 7.98 0.55 18.67
C MET A 247 8.10 -0.74 19.48
N HIS A 248 7.08 -1.01 20.26
CA HIS A 248 6.94 -2.24 21.04
C HIS A 248 5.47 -2.70 21.09
N PHE A 249 5.27 -3.98 21.35
CA PHE A 249 3.94 -4.56 21.51
C PHE A 249 3.97 -5.75 22.48
N ASP A 250 2.81 -6.12 22.99
CA ASP A 250 2.67 -7.30 23.85
C ASP A 250 2.70 -8.58 23.02
N ARG A 251 3.78 -9.36 23.16
CA ARG A 251 3.98 -10.62 22.42
C ARG A 251 2.97 -11.72 22.76
N ALA A 252 2.27 -11.63 23.89
CA ALA A 252 1.22 -12.58 24.25
C ALA A 252 0.07 -12.58 23.21
N ALA A 253 -0.18 -11.43 22.55
CA ALA A 253 -1.16 -11.30 21.49
C ALA A 253 -0.90 -12.24 20.28
N LEU A 254 0.35 -12.65 20.02
CA LEU A 254 0.66 -13.58 18.93
C LEU A 254 -0.03 -14.94 19.09
N ALA A 255 -0.21 -15.41 20.34
CA ALA A 255 -0.96 -16.62 20.61
C ALA A 255 -2.45 -16.48 20.24
N ASP A 256 -2.99 -15.27 20.39
CA ASP A 256 -4.37 -14.94 20.01
C ASP A 256 -4.52 -14.96 18.48
N GLY A 257 -3.57 -14.39 17.75
CA GLY A 257 -3.51 -14.46 16.29
C GLY A 257 -3.53 -15.91 15.78
N VAL A 258 -2.74 -16.79 16.42
CA VAL A 258 -2.75 -18.21 16.10
C VAL A 258 -4.13 -18.84 16.41
N ARG A 259 -4.80 -18.46 17.50
CA ARG A 259 -6.16 -18.97 17.83
C ARG A 259 -7.18 -18.57 16.77
N VAL A 260 -7.15 -17.33 16.29
CA VAL A 260 -8.03 -16.85 15.22
C VAL A 260 -7.79 -17.67 13.94
N PHE A 261 -6.53 -17.83 13.49
CA PHE A 261 -6.24 -18.65 12.32
C PHE A 261 -6.68 -20.13 12.49
N LYS A 262 -6.46 -20.71 13.66
CA LYS A 262 -6.94 -22.08 13.94
C LYS A 262 -8.44 -22.19 13.86
N SER A 263 -9.18 -21.18 14.27
CA SER A 263 -10.63 -21.13 14.10
C SER A 263 -11.03 -21.02 12.62
N CYS A 264 -10.38 -20.16 11.82
CA CYS A 264 -10.63 -20.09 10.37
C CYS A 264 -10.40 -21.46 9.70
N VAL A 265 -9.28 -22.13 10.02
CA VAL A 265 -9.00 -23.48 9.49
C VAL A 265 -10.06 -24.48 9.87
N ARG A 266 -10.53 -24.46 11.13
CA ARG A 266 -11.59 -25.37 11.59
C ARG A 266 -12.93 -25.14 10.89
N GLN A 267 -13.31 -23.89 10.63
CA GLN A 267 -14.52 -23.54 9.90
C GLN A 267 -14.50 -24.07 8.46
N LEU A 268 -13.34 -24.01 7.80
CA LEU A 268 -13.17 -24.35 6.39
C LEU A 268 -12.85 -25.82 6.14
N LEU A 269 -11.99 -26.41 6.96
CA LEU A 269 -11.35 -27.71 6.71
C LEU A 269 -11.60 -28.73 7.82
N GLY A 270 -12.31 -28.36 8.88
CA GLY A 270 -12.60 -29.21 10.05
C GLY A 270 -13.82 -30.13 9.93
#